data_403994186543dd831db653c133fbbcea
#
_entry.id   403994186543dd831db653c133fbbcea
#
_cell.length_a   1.000
_cell.length_b   1.000
_cell.length_c   1.000
_cell.angle_alpha   90.00
_cell.angle_beta   90.00
_cell.angle_gamma   90.00
#
_symmetry.space_group_name_H-M   'P 1'
#
loop_
_entity.id
_entity.type
_entity.pdbx_description
1 polymer ?
#
loop_
_entity_poly.entity_id
_entity_poly.type
_entity_poly.pdbx_seq_one_letter_code
_entity_poly.pdbx_strand_id
1 'polypeptide(L)'
;KAFHSVRKQGLVGDNFNNKDILSKLPGKTAIGHVRYSTTGESKPENLQPFFANLAIGGFACAHNGNLTNTYSIKKRLVESGSIFQTSSDTEIILQLVARSKKKKIIDKLIDTLYQIKGAYSLVILTNKKLIGVRDPFGIRPLVLGDKSGSPVLASETCALDMIGAKYVRDIENGEIIHIVLISWSKSNCLGINTSRTS
;
A
#
# COMPACT_ATOMS: atom_id res chain seq x y z
N LYS A 1 -18.67 -0.52 -1.13
CA LYS A 1 -17.77 0.24 -2.03
C LYS A 1 -16.99 -0.79 -2.84
N ALA A 2 -17.03 -0.70 -4.18
CA ALA A 2 -16.26 -1.57 -5.06
C ALA A 2 -14.81 -1.08 -5.19
N PHE A 3 -13.88 -2.01 -5.37
CA PHE A 3 -12.51 -1.72 -5.79
C PHE A 3 -12.41 -1.92 -7.30
N HIS A 4 -11.78 -0.99 -7.96
CA HIS A 4 -11.47 -1.05 -9.38
C HIS A 4 -9.97 -1.06 -9.55
N SER A 5 -9.43 -1.90 -10.41
CA SER A 5 -7.99 -1.96 -10.65
C SER A 5 -7.67 -2.09 -12.14
N VAL A 6 -6.62 -1.42 -12.54
CA VAL A 6 -6.00 -1.58 -13.86
C VAL A 6 -4.51 -1.85 -13.63
N ARG A 7 -4.01 -2.94 -14.20
CA ARG A 7 -2.60 -3.33 -14.12
C ARG A 7 -2.10 -3.58 -15.55
N LYS A 8 -1.01 -2.94 -15.92
CA LYS A 8 -0.43 -3.00 -17.27
C LYS A 8 1.09 -3.09 -17.18
N GLN A 9 1.69 -3.80 -18.11
CA GLN A 9 3.13 -3.77 -18.35
C GLN A 9 3.48 -2.64 -19.33
N GLY A 10 4.70 -2.12 -19.25
CA GLY A 10 5.18 -1.03 -20.10
C GLY A 10 5.14 0.33 -19.40
N LEU A 11 5.38 1.39 -20.15
CA LEU A 11 5.47 2.75 -19.61
C LEU A 11 4.10 3.26 -19.14
N VAL A 12 4.11 4.03 -18.07
CA VAL A 12 2.90 4.66 -17.50
C VAL A 12 2.24 5.58 -18.53
N GLY A 13 3.05 6.40 -19.24
CA GLY A 13 2.56 7.32 -20.25
C GLY A 13 1.80 6.62 -21.38
N ASP A 14 2.27 5.47 -21.84
CA ASP A 14 1.64 4.72 -22.94
C ASP A 14 0.31 4.07 -22.50
N ASN A 15 0.24 3.66 -21.23
CA ASN A 15 -0.87 2.87 -20.72
C ASN A 15 -1.96 3.68 -20.01
N PHE A 16 -1.63 4.84 -19.42
CA PHE A 16 -2.55 5.59 -18.55
C PHE A 16 -2.93 6.98 -19.08
N ASN A 17 -2.45 7.38 -20.26
CA ASN A 17 -2.88 8.61 -20.94
C ASN A 17 -4.25 8.46 -21.64
N ASN A 18 -4.84 7.27 -21.67
CA ASN A 18 -6.10 7.01 -22.33
C ASN A 18 -7.27 7.25 -21.37
N LYS A 19 -8.23 8.09 -21.78
CA LYS A 19 -9.47 8.38 -21.03
C LYS A 19 -10.27 7.11 -20.72
N ASP A 20 -10.23 6.11 -21.61
CA ASP A 20 -10.94 4.84 -21.42
C ASP A 20 -10.38 4.02 -20.23
N ILE A 21 -9.08 4.12 -19.98
CA ILE A 21 -8.44 3.47 -18.82
C ILE A 21 -8.82 4.20 -17.53
N LEU A 22 -8.79 5.53 -17.55
CA LEU A 22 -9.16 6.34 -16.39
C LEU A 22 -10.63 6.18 -16.02
N SER A 23 -11.52 6.04 -17.02
CA SER A 23 -12.94 5.78 -16.79
C SER A 23 -13.23 4.46 -16.06
N LYS A 24 -12.33 3.48 -16.17
CA LYS A 24 -12.41 2.20 -15.43
C LYS A 24 -12.02 2.33 -13.95
N LEU A 25 -11.56 3.50 -13.51
CA LEU A 25 -11.12 3.79 -12.14
C LEU A 25 -11.99 4.89 -11.49
N PRO A 26 -13.31 4.70 -11.36
CA PRO A 26 -14.25 5.73 -10.90
C PRO A 26 -14.18 5.93 -9.38
N GLY A 27 -12.99 6.13 -8.82
CA GLY A 27 -12.77 6.28 -7.38
C GLY A 27 -12.42 7.71 -6.97
N LYS A 28 -12.67 8.05 -5.69
CA LYS A 28 -12.20 9.30 -5.07
C LYS A 28 -10.86 9.14 -4.35
N THR A 29 -10.40 7.91 -4.17
CA THR A 29 -9.12 7.57 -3.53
C THR A 29 -8.49 6.43 -4.30
N ALA A 30 -7.21 6.52 -4.53
CA ALA A 30 -6.47 5.51 -5.29
C ALA A 30 -5.10 5.27 -4.65
N ILE A 31 -4.54 4.10 -4.90
CA ILE A 31 -3.13 3.80 -4.73
C ILE A 31 -2.56 3.35 -6.06
N GLY A 32 -1.30 3.67 -6.32
CA GLY A 32 -0.59 3.29 -7.53
C GLY A 32 0.79 2.73 -7.20
N HIS A 33 1.33 1.95 -8.15
CA HIS A 33 2.68 1.41 -8.04
C HIS A 33 3.32 1.31 -9.43
N VAL A 34 4.56 1.74 -9.52
CA VAL A 34 5.42 1.49 -10.68
C VAL A 34 6.55 0.57 -10.26
N ARG A 35 6.80 -0.47 -11.05
CA ARG A 35 7.84 -1.45 -10.76
C ARG A 35 8.99 -1.33 -11.74
N TYR A 36 10.18 -1.26 -11.21
CA TYR A 36 11.42 -1.51 -11.94
C TYR A 36 11.75 -3.00 -11.81
N SER A 37 11.91 -3.73 -12.91
CA SER A 37 12.36 -5.11 -12.85
C SER A 37 13.88 -5.14 -12.67
N THR A 38 14.33 -5.28 -11.42
CA THR A 38 15.75 -5.38 -11.08
C THR A 38 16.25 -6.82 -11.01
N THR A 39 15.40 -7.76 -10.67
CA THR A 39 15.70 -9.19 -10.57
C THR A 39 14.44 -10.02 -10.78
N GLY A 40 14.50 -10.98 -11.71
CA GLY A 40 13.40 -11.89 -12.02
C GLY A 40 12.52 -11.41 -13.19
N GLU A 41 11.84 -12.37 -13.80
CA GLU A 41 10.93 -12.12 -14.90
C GLU A 41 9.79 -11.18 -14.51
N SER A 42 9.49 -10.21 -15.38
CA SER A 42 8.30 -9.35 -15.24
C SER A 42 7.05 -10.16 -15.52
N LYS A 43 6.59 -10.92 -14.51
CA LYS A 43 5.37 -11.70 -14.62
C LYS A 43 4.15 -10.83 -14.31
N PRO A 44 3.07 -10.95 -15.11
CA PRO A 44 1.84 -10.18 -14.88
C PRO A 44 1.24 -10.34 -13.48
N GLU A 45 1.37 -11.53 -12.90
CA GLU A 45 0.90 -11.84 -11.54
C GLU A 45 1.61 -11.05 -10.44
N ASN A 46 2.82 -10.54 -10.70
CA ASN A 46 3.59 -9.72 -9.76
C ASN A 46 3.30 -8.23 -9.85
N LEU A 47 2.38 -7.81 -10.74
CA LEU A 47 1.99 -6.41 -10.85
C LEU A 47 1.20 -5.95 -9.63
N GLN A 48 1.65 -4.86 -9.05
CA GLN A 48 0.99 -4.24 -7.88
C GLN A 48 0.11 -3.04 -8.30
N PRO A 49 -0.83 -2.62 -7.45
CA PRO A 49 -1.18 -3.12 -6.11
C PRO A 49 -1.81 -4.51 -6.11
N PHE A 50 -1.49 -5.31 -5.08
CA PHE A 50 -2.22 -6.56 -4.81
C PHE A 50 -3.53 -6.26 -4.11
N PHE A 51 -4.56 -7.05 -4.44
CA PHE A 51 -5.88 -6.91 -3.86
C PHE A 51 -6.37 -8.24 -3.29
N ALA A 52 -7.01 -8.18 -2.12
CA ALA A 52 -7.71 -9.31 -1.52
C ALA A 52 -9.01 -8.85 -0.85
N ASN A 53 -10.03 -9.70 -0.89
CA ASN A 53 -11.21 -9.56 -0.05
C ASN A 53 -10.98 -10.29 1.27
N LEU A 54 -10.81 -9.51 2.33
CA LEU A 54 -10.64 -10.03 3.69
C LEU A 54 -12.00 -10.03 4.41
N ALA A 55 -12.08 -10.74 5.54
CA ALA A 55 -13.28 -10.71 6.41
C ALA A 55 -13.66 -9.28 6.86
N ILE A 56 -12.70 -8.35 6.88
CA ILE A 56 -12.90 -6.94 7.22
C ILE A 56 -13.22 -6.06 6.00
N GLY A 57 -13.35 -6.64 4.80
CA GLY A 57 -13.60 -5.96 3.53
C GLY A 57 -12.40 -5.93 2.61
N GLY A 58 -12.50 -5.13 1.53
CA GLY A 58 -11.44 -5.01 0.53
C GLY A 58 -10.15 -4.42 1.10
N PHE A 59 -9.03 -4.98 0.67
CA PHE A 59 -7.68 -4.60 1.06
C PHE A 59 -6.79 -4.61 -0.17
N ALA A 60 -6.24 -3.45 -0.53
CA ALA A 60 -5.26 -3.31 -1.59
C ALA A 60 -3.94 -2.81 -1.00
N CYS A 61 -2.81 -3.38 -1.42
CA CYS A 61 -1.48 -3.04 -0.91
C CYS A 61 -0.49 -2.89 -2.05
N ALA A 62 0.29 -1.82 -2.01
CA ALA A 62 1.49 -1.65 -2.82
C ALA A 62 2.71 -1.51 -1.89
N HIS A 63 3.80 -2.13 -2.29
CA HIS A 63 5.04 -2.26 -1.53
C HIS A 63 6.23 -1.81 -2.35
N ASN A 64 6.96 -0.85 -1.84
CA ASN A 64 8.27 -0.46 -2.33
C ASN A 64 9.32 -0.92 -1.33
N GLY A 65 10.13 -1.89 -1.72
CA GLY A 65 11.17 -2.45 -0.86
C GLY A 65 11.42 -3.93 -1.09
N ASN A 66 12.01 -4.56 -0.09
CA ASN A 66 12.31 -6.00 -0.12
C ASN A 66 12.31 -6.56 1.31
N LEU A 67 11.58 -7.66 1.51
CA LEU A 67 11.56 -8.39 2.78
C LEU A 67 12.66 -9.45 2.80
N THR A 68 13.43 -9.51 3.87
CA THR A 68 14.58 -10.40 3.99
C THR A 68 14.24 -11.79 4.54
N ASN A 69 13.11 -11.94 5.23
CA ASN A 69 12.68 -13.19 5.85
C ASN A 69 11.51 -13.88 5.13
N THR A 70 11.34 -13.58 3.84
CA THR A 70 10.24 -14.10 3.01
C THR A 70 10.19 -15.61 2.95
N TYR A 71 11.35 -16.27 2.79
CA TYR A 71 11.41 -17.72 2.66
C TYR A 71 10.84 -18.44 3.89
N SER A 72 11.28 -18.06 5.08
CA SER A 72 10.84 -18.68 6.34
C SER A 72 9.35 -18.46 6.61
N ILE A 73 8.85 -17.23 6.34
CA ILE A 73 7.43 -16.93 6.50
C ILE A 73 6.59 -17.69 5.49
N LYS A 74 6.99 -17.68 4.22
CA LYS A 74 6.26 -18.38 3.15
C LYS A 74 6.16 -19.87 3.42
N LYS A 75 7.28 -20.51 3.83
CA LYS A 75 7.30 -21.92 4.22
C LYS A 75 6.27 -22.22 5.30
N ARG A 76 6.32 -21.48 6.42
CA ARG A 76 5.37 -21.63 7.53
C ARG A 76 3.90 -21.44 7.09
N LEU A 77 3.65 -20.45 6.24
CA LEU A 77 2.30 -20.16 5.75
C LEU A 77 1.77 -21.27 4.85
N VAL A 78 2.60 -21.82 3.95
CA VAL A 78 2.24 -22.95 3.08
C VAL A 78 1.96 -24.20 3.91
N GLU A 79 2.82 -24.53 4.87
CA GLU A 79 2.62 -25.64 5.81
C GLU A 79 1.31 -25.51 6.61
N SER A 80 0.85 -24.30 6.83
CA SER A 80 -0.44 -24.02 7.49
C SER A 80 -1.60 -23.79 6.51
N GLY A 81 -1.46 -24.19 5.25
CA GLY A 81 -2.52 -24.21 4.24
C GLY A 81 -2.73 -22.91 3.46
N SER A 82 -1.80 -21.93 3.52
CA SER A 82 -1.88 -20.74 2.66
C SER A 82 -1.52 -21.08 1.22
N ILE A 83 -2.27 -20.52 0.28
CA ILE A 83 -2.04 -20.65 -1.16
C ILE A 83 -1.41 -19.35 -1.65
N PHE A 84 -0.31 -19.43 -2.39
CA PHE A 84 0.38 -18.33 -3.03
C PHE A 84 0.19 -18.37 -4.54
N GLN A 85 -0.16 -17.26 -5.13
CA GLN A 85 -0.35 -17.11 -6.57
C GLN A 85 0.82 -16.41 -7.26
N THR A 86 1.69 -15.74 -6.47
CA THR A 86 2.78 -14.92 -6.99
C THR A 86 4.12 -15.29 -6.35
N SER A 87 5.20 -14.81 -6.95
CA SER A 87 6.53 -14.87 -6.34
C SER A 87 6.87 -13.61 -5.53
N SER A 88 5.96 -12.62 -5.46
CA SER A 88 6.19 -11.37 -4.77
C SER A 88 6.13 -11.52 -3.25
N ASP A 89 7.07 -10.89 -2.56
CA ASP A 89 7.08 -10.77 -1.10
C ASP A 89 5.86 -10.00 -0.55
N THR A 90 5.27 -9.12 -1.34
CA THR A 90 4.06 -8.37 -0.98
C THR A 90 2.87 -9.29 -0.70
N GLU A 91 2.77 -10.44 -1.37
CA GLU A 91 1.70 -11.41 -1.11
C GLU A 91 1.77 -11.97 0.32
N ILE A 92 2.98 -12.08 0.89
CA ILE A 92 3.17 -12.49 2.29
C ILE A 92 2.46 -11.52 3.24
N ILE A 93 2.54 -10.22 2.97
CA ILE A 93 1.87 -9.19 3.79
C ILE A 93 0.36 -9.42 3.78
N LEU A 94 -0.24 -9.68 2.60
CA LEU A 94 -1.66 -9.97 2.48
C LEU A 94 -2.05 -11.23 3.28
N GLN A 95 -1.28 -12.30 3.16
CA GLN A 95 -1.53 -13.55 3.87
C GLN A 95 -1.45 -13.38 5.39
N LEU A 96 -0.47 -12.63 5.89
CA LEU A 96 -0.33 -12.36 7.33
C LEU A 96 -1.50 -11.51 7.85
N VAL A 97 -1.88 -10.45 7.14
CA VAL A 97 -3.03 -9.61 7.49
C VAL A 97 -4.33 -10.43 7.50
N ALA A 98 -4.52 -11.30 6.51
CA ALA A 98 -5.69 -12.17 6.43
C ALA A 98 -5.79 -13.11 7.65
N ARG A 99 -4.67 -13.68 8.08
CA ARG A 99 -4.59 -14.66 9.17
C ARG A 99 -4.58 -14.05 10.57
N SER A 100 -4.28 -12.76 10.71
CA SER A 100 -4.28 -12.10 12.01
C SER A 100 -5.66 -12.15 12.64
N LYS A 101 -5.72 -12.60 13.90
CA LYS A 101 -6.96 -12.73 14.70
C LYS A 101 -7.49 -11.39 15.23
N LYS A 102 -6.75 -10.31 15.02
CA LYS A 102 -7.16 -8.96 15.44
C LYS A 102 -8.41 -8.52 14.69
N LYS A 103 -9.23 -7.67 15.33
CA LYS A 103 -10.50 -7.20 14.74
C LYS A 103 -10.33 -5.95 13.86
N LYS A 104 -9.45 -5.02 14.26
CA LYS A 104 -9.25 -3.76 13.53
C LYS A 104 -8.09 -3.89 12.54
N ILE A 105 -8.20 -3.23 11.40
CA ILE A 105 -7.17 -3.29 10.35
C ILE A 105 -5.79 -2.81 10.83
N ILE A 106 -5.73 -1.76 11.63
CA ILE A 106 -4.46 -1.25 12.15
C ILE A 106 -3.80 -2.29 13.06
N ASP A 107 -4.56 -2.94 13.93
CA ASP A 107 -4.03 -3.98 14.83
C ASP A 107 -3.56 -5.21 14.03
N LYS A 108 -4.26 -5.56 12.93
CA LYS A 108 -3.82 -6.63 12.00
C LYS A 108 -2.51 -6.25 11.30
N LEU A 109 -2.37 -5.01 10.90
CA LEU A 109 -1.13 -4.51 10.31
C LEU A 109 0.02 -4.55 11.32
N ILE A 110 -0.18 -4.04 12.52
CA ILE A 110 0.83 -4.11 13.58
C ILE A 110 1.28 -5.56 13.82
N ASP A 111 0.33 -6.48 13.96
CA ASP A 111 0.60 -7.92 14.13
C ASP A 111 1.39 -8.52 12.94
N THR A 112 1.14 -8.02 11.73
CA THR A 112 1.87 -8.39 10.52
C THR A 112 3.29 -7.82 10.51
N LEU A 113 3.43 -6.52 10.83
CA LEU A 113 4.70 -5.80 10.77
C LEU A 113 5.73 -6.35 11.77
N TYR A 114 5.30 -6.85 12.92
CA TYR A 114 6.18 -7.57 13.85
C TYR A 114 6.75 -8.89 13.30
N GLN A 115 6.16 -9.45 12.28
CA GLN A 115 6.59 -10.73 11.70
C GLN A 115 7.51 -10.55 10.49
N ILE A 116 7.42 -9.44 9.77
CA ILE A 116 8.25 -9.17 8.59
C ILE A 116 9.53 -8.44 8.95
N LYS A 117 10.59 -8.70 8.19
CA LYS A 117 11.90 -8.04 8.32
C LYS A 117 12.36 -7.56 6.95
N GLY A 118 13.00 -6.40 6.91
CA GLY A 118 13.54 -5.82 5.67
C GLY A 118 13.25 -4.34 5.54
N ALA A 119 13.51 -3.82 4.35
CA ALA A 119 13.24 -2.43 4.00
C ALA A 119 11.90 -2.35 3.27
N TYR A 120 10.98 -1.52 3.75
CA TYR A 120 9.69 -1.35 3.08
C TYR A 120 9.05 0.01 3.32
N SER A 121 8.38 0.49 2.29
CA SER A 121 7.32 1.48 2.43
C SER A 121 6.05 0.92 1.79
N LEU A 122 4.94 0.98 2.52
CA LEU A 122 3.67 0.42 2.10
C LEU A 122 2.64 1.53 1.94
N VAL A 123 1.86 1.46 0.88
CA VAL A 123 0.60 2.19 0.77
C VAL A 123 -0.54 1.20 0.63
N ILE A 124 -1.55 1.38 1.48
CA ILE A 124 -2.65 0.42 1.63
C ILE A 124 -3.97 1.16 1.51
N LEU A 125 -4.87 0.63 0.70
CA LEU A 125 -6.22 1.14 0.56
C LEU A 125 -7.22 0.10 1.06
N THR A 126 -8.11 0.53 1.95
CA THR A 126 -9.24 -0.24 2.44
C THR A 126 -10.56 0.46 2.09
N ASN A 127 -11.70 -0.16 2.38
CA ASN A 127 -13.00 0.48 2.19
C ASN A 127 -13.16 1.81 2.97
N LYS A 128 -12.37 2.01 4.04
CA LYS A 128 -12.51 3.14 4.98
C LYS A 128 -11.26 3.97 5.18
N LYS A 129 -10.08 3.47 4.79
CA LYS A 129 -8.80 4.12 5.12
C LYS A 129 -7.81 4.05 3.98
N LEU A 130 -7.05 5.13 3.81
CA LEU A 130 -5.75 5.12 3.16
C LEU A 130 -4.70 5.04 4.27
N ILE A 131 -3.72 4.14 4.14
CA ILE A 131 -2.73 3.86 5.17
C ILE A 131 -1.35 3.90 4.53
N GLY A 132 -0.40 4.56 5.19
CA GLY A 132 1.02 4.51 4.88
C GLY A 132 1.78 3.84 6.00
N VAL A 133 2.81 3.08 5.66
CA VAL A 133 3.71 2.43 6.62
C VAL A 133 5.14 2.60 6.15
N ARG A 134 6.02 3.04 7.04
CA ARG A 134 7.47 3.10 6.79
C ARG A 134 8.20 2.09 7.68
N ASP A 135 9.22 1.43 7.16
CA ASP A 135 10.01 0.45 7.90
C ASP A 135 10.68 1.07 9.14
N PRO A 136 10.97 0.26 10.20
CA PRO A 136 11.53 0.77 11.45
C PRO A 136 12.90 1.44 11.31
N PHE A 137 13.66 1.12 10.26
CA PHE A 137 14.99 1.70 9.99
C PHE A 137 14.90 2.90 9.04
N GLY A 138 13.73 3.16 8.43
CA GLY A 138 13.53 4.25 7.47
C GLY A 138 14.33 4.11 6.18
N ILE A 139 14.68 2.86 5.80
CA ILE A 139 15.48 2.59 4.59
C ILE A 139 14.73 3.01 3.34
N ARG A 140 13.41 2.70 3.27
CA ARG A 140 12.58 3.17 2.16
C ARG A 140 11.90 4.48 2.52
N PRO A 141 11.95 5.48 1.65
CA PRO A 141 11.30 6.76 1.91
C PRO A 141 9.78 6.63 1.79
N LEU A 142 9.07 7.45 2.55
CA LEU A 142 7.64 7.69 2.44
C LEU A 142 7.36 9.09 2.96
N VAL A 143 6.68 9.91 2.17
CA VAL A 143 6.38 11.30 2.49
C VAL A 143 4.87 11.56 2.48
N LEU A 144 4.45 12.50 3.32
CA LEU A 144 3.10 13.05 3.33
C LEU A 144 3.12 14.41 2.63
N GLY A 145 2.22 14.58 1.69
CA GLY A 145 1.89 15.84 1.05
C GLY A 145 0.43 16.22 1.21
N ASP A 146 0.11 17.44 0.86
CA ASP A 146 -1.25 17.95 0.77
C ASP A 146 -1.50 18.56 -0.60
N LYS A 147 -2.57 18.13 -1.26
CA LYS A 147 -3.07 18.76 -2.48
C LYS A 147 -4.43 19.35 -2.23
N SER A 148 -4.45 20.67 -1.98
CA SER A 148 -5.69 21.44 -1.77
C SER A 148 -6.60 20.81 -0.69
N GLY A 149 -6.03 20.42 0.45
CA GLY A 149 -6.72 19.78 1.56
C GLY A 149 -6.90 18.27 1.41
N SER A 150 -6.32 17.66 0.37
CA SER A 150 -6.36 16.22 0.16
C SER A 150 -4.98 15.63 0.46
N PRO A 151 -4.86 14.73 1.47
CA PRO A 151 -3.59 14.12 1.80
C PRO A 151 -3.11 13.18 0.70
N VAL A 152 -1.82 13.23 0.43
CA VAL A 152 -1.12 12.40 -0.57
C VAL A 152 0.04 11.69 0.13
N LEU A 153 0.16 10.39 -0.10
CA LEU A 153 1.34 9.62 0.29
C LEU A 153 2.16 9.31 -0.96
N ALA A 154 3.44 9.56 -0.94
CA ALA A 154 4.34 9.28 -2.05
C ALA A 154 5.68 8.73 -1.55
N SER A 155 6.37 7.97 -2.41
CA SER A 155 7.72 7.48 -2.10
C SER A 155 8.74 8.62 -2.07
N GLU A 156 8.52 9.67 -2.86
CA GLU A 156 9.49 10.75 -3.06
C GLU A 156 8.80 12.11 -3.23
N THR A 157 9.49 13.18 -2.85
CA THR A 157 8.96 14.55 -2.96
C THR A 157 8.73 14.99 -4.38
N CYS A 158 9.54 14.53 -5.36
CA CYS A 158 9.35 14.86 -6.76
C CYS A 158 7.96 14.41 -7.28
N ALA A 159 7.39 13.35 -6.74
CA ALA A 159 6.04 12.93 -7.09
C ALA A 159 4.97 13.93 -6.59
N LEU A 160 5.23 14.60 -5.46
CA LEU A 160 4.36 15.67 -4.97
C LEU A 160 4.44 16.90 -5.88
N ASP A 161 5.65 17.28 -6.29
CA ASP A 161 5.89 18.41 -7.19
C ASP A 161 5.17 18.20 -8.53
N MET A 162 5.29 17.02 -9.12
CA MET A 162 4.63 16.67 -10.39
C MET A 162 3.12 16.86 -10.36
N ILE A 163 2.47 16.64 -9.24
CA ILE A 163 1.01 16.80 -9.10
C ILE A 163 0.61 18.14 -8.48
N GLY A 164 1.58 19.01 -8.15
CA GLY A 164 1.34 20.28 -7.48
C GLY A 164 0.80 20.11 -6.05
N ALA A 165 1.25 19.10 -5.33
CA ALA A 165 0.98 18.92 -3.91
C ALA A 165 2.10 19.55 -3.07
N LYS A 166 1.73 20.14 -1.93
CA LYS A 166 2.70 20.70 -0.99
C LYS A 166 3.25 19.58 -0.12
N TYR A 167 4.57 19.53 0.05
CA TYR A 167 5.21 18.68 1.05
C TYR A 167 4.80 19.09 2.46
N VAL A 168 4.45 18.14 3.29
CA VAL A 168 4.08 18.34 4.70
C VAL A 168 5.19 17.85 5.61
N ARG A 169 5.54 16.55 5.51
CA ARG A 169 6.62 15.94 6.28
C ARG A 169 6.98 14.54 5.77
N ASP A 170 8.09 14.04 6.21
CA ASP A 170 8.39 12.61 6.11
C ASP A 170 7.50 11.80 7.07
N ILE A 171 7.21 10.56 6.69
CA ILE A 171 6.68 9.57 7.62
C ILE A 171 7.86 9.07 8.45
N GLU A 172 7.73 9.06 9.76
CA GLU A 172 8.81 8.66 10.66
C GLU A 172 9.12 7.16 10.56
N ASN A 173 10.31 6.79 11.00
CA ASN A 173 10.73 5.39 11.03
C ASN A 173 9.79 4.57 11.93
N GLY A 174 9.28 3.44 11.42
CA GLY A 174 8.32 2.60 12.12
C GLY A 174 6.91 3.19 12.26
N GLU A 175 6.64 4.31 11.62
CA GLU A 175 5.32 4.97 11.69
C GLU A 175 4.29 4.29 10.79
N ILE A 176 3.08 4.15 11.33
CA ILE A 176 1.86 3.86 10.59
C ILE A 176 0.98 5.11 10.61
N ILE A 177 0.84 5.76 9.48
CA ILE A 177 -0.12 6.86 9.29
C ILE A 177 -1.40 6.33 8.65
N HIS A 178 -2.56 6.76 9.13
CA HIS A 178 -3.81 6.41 8.48
C HIS A 178 -4.78 7.59 8.36
N ILE A 179 -5.40 7.67 7.20
CA ILE A 179 -6.33 8.71 6.79
C ILE A 179 -7.70 8.06 6.65
N VAL A 180 -8.69 8.56 7.39
CA VAL A 180 -10.05 8.00 7.35
C VAL A 180 -10.80 8.58 6.16
N LEU A 181 -11.28 7.70 5.28
CA LEU A 181 -12.06 8.05 4.09
C LEU A 181 -13.55 8.23 4.47
N ILE A 182 -13.88 9.29 5.16
CA ILE A 182 -15.26 9.67 5.41
C ILE A 182 -15.84 10.29 4.14
N SER A 183 -17.14 10.14 3.88
CA SER A 183 -17.82 10.82 2.78
C SER A 183 -17.63 12.33 2.93
N TRP A 184 -16.89 12.92 2.03
CA TRP A 184 -16.53 14.35 2.05
C TRP A 184 -17.77 15.23 2.04
N SER A 185 -18.05 15.87 3.17
CA SER A 185 -18.66 17.19 3.21
C SER A 185 -17.53 18.18 3.52
N LYS A 186 -17.58 19.37 2.91
CA LYS A 186 -16.52 20.41 2.90
C LYS A 186 -16.08 20.96 4.27
N SER A 187 -16.41 20.34 5.38
CA SER A 187 -16.29 20.92 6.73
C SER A 187 -15.53 20.08 7.78
N ASN A 188 -14.91 18.97 7.43
CA ASN A 188 -14.22 18.17 8.44
C ASN A 188 -12.73 18.02 8.14
N CYS A 189 -11.91 18.59 9.02
CA CYS A 189 -10.49 18.31 9.11
C CYS A 189 -10.25 16.80 9.19
N LEU A 190 -9.40 16.30 8.30
CA LEU A 190 -8.95 14.91 8.32
C LEU A 190 -8.18 14.66 9.61
N GLY A 191 -8.69 13.77 10.44
CA GLY A 191 -7.93 13.23 11.57
C GLY A 191 -6.80 12.35 11.04
N ILE A 192 -5.58 12.85 11.04
CA ILE A 192 -4.37 12.06 10.80
C ILE A 192 -4.04 11.40 12.12
N ASN A 193 -4.14 10.08 12.18
CA ASN A 193 -3.78 9.30 13.35
C ASN A 193 -2.52 8.49 13.04
N THR A 194 -1.59 8.47 13.97
CA THR A 194 -0.32 7.75 13.85
C THR A 194 -0.22 6.68 14.92
N SER A 195 0.44 5.57 14.60
CA SER A 195 0.85 4.54 15.55
C SER A 195 2.27 4.11 15.19
N ARG A 196 3.06 3.75 16.17
CA ARG A 196 4.44 3.29 15.97
C ARG A 196 4.56 1.81 16.27
N THR A 197 5.41 1.15 15.50
CA THR A 197 5.93 -0.17 15.83
C THR A 197 7.32 0.05 16.44
N SER A 198 7.43 -0.12 17.73
CA SER A 198 8.72 -0.14 18.45
C SER A 198 9.48 -1.44 18.17
#